data_ac777e93d13c01828ee7e014c3b12753
#
_entry.id   ac777e93d13c01828ee7e014c3b12753
#
_cell.length_a   1.000
_cell.length_b   1.000
_cell.length_c   1.000
_cell.angle_alpha   90.00
_cell.angle_beta   90.00
_cell.angle_gamma   90.00
#
_symmetry.space_group_name_H-M   'P 1'
#
loop_
_entity.id
_entity.type
_entity.pdbx_description
1 polymer ?
#
loop_
_entity_poly.entity_id
_entity_poly.type
_entity_poly.pdbx_seq_one_letter_code
_entity_poly.pdbx_strand_id
1 'polypeptide(L)'
;MISIIGSGKVGSAIAFLCISNSLDDVLLVNRTKNKAIGKALDISNAIPENSNVSIHGTDDFSKINGSDIVVITASTGIYLKSRTELMDAQVKMIKEIANQIKKYCPFAIVLMVSNPLDVLTFVFQKETQLSRNKVIGIASSLD
;
A
#
# COMPACT_ATOMS: atom_id res chain seq x y z
N MET A 1 10.19 8.75 -2.60
CA MET A 1 9.29 7.78 -3.30
C MET A 1 8.19 7.33 -2.35
N ILE A 2 6.99 7.22 -2.88
CA ILE A 2 5.81 6.71 -2.19
C ILE A 2 5.49 5.32 -2.75
N SER A 3 5.53 4.28 -1.92
CA SER A 3 5.09 2.94 -2.30
C SER A 3 3.66 2.67 -1.82
N ILE A 4 2.83 2.13 -2.68
CA ILE A 4 1.43 1.79 -2.37
C ILE A 4 1.26 0.28 -2.52
N ILE A 5 0.96 -0.38 -1.41
CA ILE A 5 0.75 -1.83 -1.38
C ILE A 5 -0.74 -2.11 -1.57
N GLY A 6 -1.08 -2.58 -2.75
CA GLY A 6 -2.44 -2.78 -3.22
C GLY A 6 -2.83 -1.81 -4.33
N SER A 7 -3.05 -2.33 -5.53
CA SER A 7 -3.44 -1.56 -6.72
C SER A 7 -4.94 -1.68 -7.04
N GLY A 8 -5.76 -1.84 -5.99
CA GLY A 8 -7.22 -1.81 -6.09
C GLY A 8 -7.77 -0.39 -6.30
N LYS A 9 -9.06 -0.22 -6.12
CA LYS A 9 -9.72 1.10 -6.32
C LYS A 9 -9.11 2.19 -5.45
N VAL A 10 -8.90 1.92 -4.16
CA VAL A 10 -8.36 2.91 -3.22
C VAL A 10 -6.89 3.19 -3.51
N GLY A 11 -6.05 2.17 -3.65
CA GLY A 11 -4.63 2.34 -3.94
C GLY A 11 -4.38 3.08 -5.27
N SER A 12 -5.14 2.76 -6.31
CA SER A 12 -5.05 3.47 -7.60
C SER A 12 -5.50 4.93 -7.51
N ALA A 13 -6.54 5.22 -6.72
CA ALA A 13 -6.99 6.60 -6.50
C ALA A 13 -5.93 7.43 -5.75
N ILE A 14 -5.32 6.86 -4.71
CA ILE A 14 -4.22 7.51 -3.99
C ILE A 14 -3.03 7.75 -4.92
N ALA A 15 -2.64 6.74 -5.70
CA ALA A 15 -1.56 6.87 -6.67
C ALA A 15 -1.82 7.99 -7.67
N PHE A 16 -3.02 8.05 -8.24
CA PHE A 16 -3.42 9.10 -9.16
C PHE A 16 -3.31 10.50 -8.54
N LEU A 17 -3.80 10.67 -7.30
CA LEU A 17 -3.71 11.94 -6.60
C LEU A 17 -2.27 12.34 -6.28
N CYS A 18 -1.42 11.39 -5.87
CA CYS A 18 0.00 11.67 -5.63
C CYS A 18 0.70 12.18 -6.90
N ILE A 19 0.47 11.53 -8.01
CA ILE A 19 1.09 11.90 -9.29
C ILE A 19 0.49 13.20 -9.83
N SER A 20 -0.83 13.35 -9.81
CA SER A 20 -1.53 14.57 -10.31
C SER A 20 -1.12 15.84 -9.56
N ASN A 21 -0.77 15.70 -8.28
CA ASN A 21 -0.28 16.81 -7.47
C ASN A 21 1.26 16.88 -7.43
N SER A 22 1.96 16.08 -8.23
CA SER A 22 3.43 16.06 -8.30
C SER A 22 4.10 15.89 -6.94
N LEU A 23 3.54 15.03 -6.08
CA LEU A 23 4.05 14.88 -4.71
C LEU A 23 5.40 14.16 -4.70
N ASP A 24 5.50 13.03 -5.39
CA ASP A 24 6.72 12.22 -5.51
C ASP A 24 6.51 11.09 -6.52
N ASP A 25 7.57 10.37 -6.86
CA ASP A 25 7.48 9.13 -7.61
C ASP A 25 6.67 8.09 -6.84
N VAL A 26 5.85 7.32 -7.55
CA VAL A 26 4.95 6.31 -6.98
C VAL A 26 5.32 4.92 -7.50
N LEU A 27 5.37 3.97 -6.57
CA LEU A 27 5.47 2.54 -6.87
C LEU A 27 4.19 1.84 -6.43
N LEU A 28 3.46 1.25 -7.38
CA LEU A 28 2.33 0.37 -7.10
C LEU A 28 2.81 -1.07 -6.94
N VAL A 29 2.50 -1.69 -5.82
CA VAL A 29 2.83 -3.10 -5.54
C VAL A 29 1.56 -3.93 -5.48
N ASN A 30 1.52 -5.03 -6.21
CA ASN A 30 0.41 -5.99 -6.19
C ASN A 30 0.95 -7.40 -6.37
N ARG A 31 0.31 -8.38 -5.73
CA ARG A 31 0.65 -9.81 -5.92
C ARG A 31 0.56 -10.25 -7.37
N THR A 32 -0.31 -9.63 -8.15
CA THR A 32 -0.45 -9.87 -9.59
C THR A 32 0.29 -8.77 -10.34
N LYS A 33 1.47 -9.08 -10.85
CA LYS A 33 2.35 -8.15 -11.56
C LYS A 33 1.63 -7.34 -12.64
N ASN A 34 0.88 -8.02 -13.50
CA ASN A 34 0.19 -7.36 -14.61
C ASN A 34 -0.90 -6.38 -14.14
N LYS A 35 -1.52 -6.62 -12.98
CA LYS A 35 -2.47 -5.65 -12.40
C LYS A 35 -1.76 -4.38 -11.94
N ALA A 36 -0.61 -4.49 -11.30
CA ALA A 36 0.17 -3.34 -10.89
C ALA A 36 0.67 -2.53 -12.10
N ILE A 37 1.24 -3.20 -13.09
CA ILE A 37 1.76 -2.58 -14.31
C ILE A 37 0.64 -1.89 -15.10
N GLY A 38 -0.49 -2.58 -15.31
CA GLY A 38 -1.63 -2.03 -16.03
C GLY A 38 -2.18 -0.76 -15.38
N LYS A 39 -2.35 -0.77 -14.05
CA LYS A 39 -2.80 0.41 -13.31
C LYS A 39 -1.79 1.56 -13.35
N ALA A 40 -0.51 1.27 -13.21
CA ALA A 40 0.54 2.28 -13.33
C ALA A 40 0.54 2.92 -14.73
N LEU A 41 0.39 2.12 -15.77
CA LEU A 41 0.31 2.60 -17.16
C LEU A 41 -0.93 3.47 -17.38
N ASP A 42 -2.10 3.04 -16.92
CA ASP A 42 -3.35 3.83 -17.01
C ASP A 42 -3.17 5.21 -16.37
N ILE A 43 -2.59 5.26 -15.17
CA ILE A 43 -2.34 6.50 -14.44
C ILE A 43 -1.31 7.36 -15.17
N SER A 44 -0.23 6.78 -15.65
CA SER A 44 0.81 7.51 -16.37
C SER A 44 0.28 8.17 -17.65
N ASN A 45 -0.63 7.49 -18.37
CA ASN A 45 -1.25 8.04 -19.58
C ASN A 45 -2.24 9.19 -19.31
N ALA A 46 -2.71 9.31 -18.08
CA ALA A 46 -3.63 10.39 -17.67
C ALA A 46 -2.91 11.66 -17.21
N ILE A 47 -1.58 11.66 -17.18
CA ILE A 47 -0.75 12.75 -16.65
C ILE A 47 -0.12 13.52 -17.82
N PRO A 48 0.05 14.86 -17.70
CA PRO A 48 0.75 15.66 -18.70
C PRO A 48 2.18 15.16 -18.95
N GLU A 49 2.63 15.17 -20.21
CA GLU A 49 3.95 14.70 -20.64
C GLU A 49 5.14 15.37 -19.91
N ASN A 50 4.92 16.55 -19.36
CA ASN A 50 5.96 17.33 -18.66
C ASN A 50 5.91 17.16 -17.13
N SER A 51 5.28 16.11 -16.63
CA SER A 51 5.32 15.78 -15.20
C SER A 51 6.73 15.39 -14.77
N ASN A 52 7.17 15.93 -13.61
CA ASN A 52 8.47 15.63 -13.02
C ASN A 52 8.46 14.34 -12.17
N VAL A 53 7.31 13.68 -12.04
CA VAL A 53 7.14 12.46 -11.25
C VAL A 53 6.71 11.29 -12.13
N SER A 54 7.08 10.10 -11.73
CA SER A 54 6.79 8.86 -12.46
C SER A 54 6.04 7.85 -11.61
N ILE A 55 5.36 6.91 -12.27
CA ILE A 55 4.66 5.80 -11.62
C ILE A 55 5.03 4.49 -12.30
N HIS A 56 5.33 3.48 -11.48
CA HIS A 56 5.63 2.13 -11.91
C HIS A 56 4.84 1.10 -11.11
N GLY A 57 4.60 -0.07 -11.71
CA GLY A 57 3.94 -1.20 -11.07
C GLY A 57 4.87 -2.41 -10.97
N THR A 58 4.78 -3.16 -9.86
CA THR A 58 5.58 -4.35 -9.61
C THR A 58 4.88 -5.34 -8.69
N ASP A 59 5.33 -6.59 -8.71
CA ASP A 59 5.04 -7.61 -7.70
C ASP A 59 6.24 -7.88 -6.78
N ASP A 60 7.36 -7.26 -7.05
CA ASP A 60 8.62 -7.43 -6.32
C ASP A 60 8.72 -6.44 -5.16
N PHE A 61 8.57 -6.92 -3.92
CA PHE A 61 8.69 -6.10 -2.72
C PHE A 61 10.08 -5.49 -2.52
N SER A 62 11.14 -6.06 -3.07
CA SER A 62 12.47 -5.46 -2.94
C SER A 62 12.56 -4.05 -3.53
N LYS A 63 11.66 -3.72 -4.47
CA LYS A 63 11.58 -2.42 -5.12
C LYS A 63 11.08 -1.29 -4.22
N ILE A 64 10.46 -1.61 -3.06
CA ILE A 64 10.06 -0.57 -2.10
C ILE A 64 11.25 0.01 -1.33
N ASN A 65 12.44 -0.55 -1.48
CA ASN A 65 13.63 -0.03 -0.84
C ASN A 65 13.83 1.46 -1.16
N GLY A 66 14.12 2.26 -0.14
CA GLY A 66 14.26 3.71 -0.27
C GLY A 66 12.94 4.50 -0.27
N SER A 67 11.81 3.84 -0.03
CA SER A 67 10.54 4.55 0.16
C SER A 67 10.55 5.39 1.43
N ASP A 68 10.08 6.63 1.30
CA ASP A 68 9.85 7.53 2.44
C ASP A 68 8.54 7.25 3.13
N ILE A 69 7.53 6.90 2.32
CA ILE A 69 6.17 6.59 2.77
C ILE A 69 5.72 5.28 2.11
N VAL A 70 5.11 4.41 2.89
CA VAL A 70 4.43 3.22 2.40
C VAL A 70 2.96 3.27 2.80
N VAL A 71 2.07 3.21 1.82
CA VAL A 71 0.63 3.20 2.02
C VAL A 71 0.11 1.78 1.83
N ILE A 72 -0.59 1.23 2.79
CA ILE A 72 -1.14 -0.13 2.73
C ILE A 72 -2.65 -0.05 2.51
N THR A 73 -3.07 -0.41 1.30
CA THR A 73 -4.47 -0.51 0.89
C THR A 73 -4.85 -1.93 0.48
N ALA A 74 -3.95 -2.88 0.73
CA ALA A 74 -4.12 -4.27 0.31
C ALA A 74 -5.34 -4.92 0.99
N SER A 75 -6.00 -5.77 0.24
CA SER A 75 -7.10 -6.61 0.70
C SER A 75 -6.92 -8.03 0.14
N THR A 76 -7.42 -9.02 0.84
CA THR A 76 -7.35 -10.41 0.37
C THR A 76 -8.13 -10.63 -0.92
N GLY A 77 -9.18 -9.83 -1.17
CA GLY A 77 -10.03 -9.94 -2.35
C GLY A 77 -10.81 -11.25 -2.43
N ILE A 78 -10.81 -12.04 -1.38
CA ILE A 78 -11.48 -13.35 -1.33
C ILE A 78 -12.80 -13.18 -0.60
N TYR A 79 -13.89 -13.62 -1.24
CA TYR A 79 -15.18 -13.76 -0.58
C TYR A 79 -15.16 -15.03 0.27
N LEU A 80 -14.81 -14.86 1.53
CA LEU A 80 -14.81 -15.96 2.51
C LEU A 80 -16.19 -16.10 3.14
N LYS A 81 -16.51 -17.32 3.56
CA LYS A 81 -17.84 -17.68 4.07
C LYS A 81 -18.17 -17.05 5.42
N SER A 82 -17.17 -16.63 6.19
CA SER A 82 -17.36 -16.03 7.50
C SER A 82 -16.48 -14.81 7.74
N ARG A 83 -16.92 -13.93 8.66
CA ARG A 83 -16.13 -12.77 9.10
C ARG A 83 -14.82 -13.18 9.77
N THR A 84 -14.81 -14.29 10.49
CA THR A 84 -13.63 -14.81 11.18
C THR A 84 -12.57 -15.26 10.18
N GLU A 85 -12.95 -16.02 9.15
CA GLU A 85 -12.04 -16.45 8.09
C GLU A 85 -11.46 -15.25 7.33
N LEU A 86 -12.28 -14.24 7.06
CA LEU A 86 -11.83 -13.00 6.42
C LEU A 86 -10.82 -12.27 7.31
N MET A 87 -11.08 -12.16 8.61
CA MET A 87 -10.17 -11.54 9.58
C MET A 87 -8.83 -12.27 9.61
N ASP A 88 -8.83 -13.60 9.71
CA ASP A 88 -7.62 -14.41 9.76
C ASP A 88 -6.78 -14.23 8.48
N ALA A 89 -7.44 -14.22 7.33
CA ALA A 89 -6.77 -14.00 6.03
C ALA A 89 -6.17 -12.58 5.93
N GLN A 90 -6.88 -11.57 6.40
CA GLN A 90 -6.38 -10.18 6.44
C GLN A 90 -5.19 -10.03 7.38
N VAL A 91 -5.26 -10.61 8.57
CA VAL A 91 -4.15 -10.60 9.55
C VAL A 91 -2.92 -11.29 8.97
N LYS A 92 -3.08 -12.46 8.36
CA LYS A 92 -1.97 -13.18 7.70
C LYS A 92 -1.31 -12.32 6.61
N MET A 93 -2.12 -11.73 5.75
CA MET A 93 -1.63 -10.84 4.68
C MET A 93 -0.84 -9.65 5.26
N ILE A 94 -1.35 -8.99 6.29
CA ILE A 94 -0.67 -7.87 6.92
C ILE A 94 0.66 -8.28 7.57
N LYS A 95 0.74 -9.45 8.18
CA LYS A 95 2.01 -9.97 8.71
C LYS A 95 3.04 -10.20 7.61
N GLU A 96 2.64 -10.75 6.48
CA GLU A 96 3.52 -10.93 5.32
C GLU A 96 4.02 -9.59 4.80
N ILE A 97 3.14 -8.60 4.62
CA ILE A 97 3.50 -7.24 4.21
C ILE A 97 4.44 -6.58 5.23
N ALA A 98 4.12 -6.71 6.53
CA ALA A 98 4.94 -6.19 7.62
C ALA A 98 6.39 -6.69 7.56
N ASN A 99 6.58 -7.99 7.32
CA ASN A 99 7.90 -8.59 7.19
C ASN A 99 8.66 -8.06 5.97
N GLN A 100 7.98 -7.82 4.85
CA GLN A 100 8.59 -7.21 3.67
C GLN A 100 9.03 -5.75 3.93
N ILE A 101 8.17 -4.96 4.57
CA ILE A 101 8.48 -3.56 4.90
C ILE A 101 9.62 -3.49 5.91
N LYS A 102 9.60 -4.31 6.95
CA LYS A 102 10.68 -4.40 7.93
C LYS A 102 12.03 -4.73 7.27
N LYS A 103 12.01 -5.59 6.25
CA LYS A 103 13.21 -6.01 5.52
C LYS A 103 13.76 -4.95 4.58
N TYR A 104 12.88 -4.31 3.79
CA TYR A 104 13.31 -3.48 2.67
C TYR A 104 13.23 -1.96 2.92
N CYS A 105 12.35 -1.48 3.80
CA CYS A 105 12.22 -0.06 4.13
C CYS A 105 11.83 0.21 5.59
N PRO A 106 12.69 -0.20 6.55
CA PRO A 106 12.37 -0.12 7.99
C PRO A 106 12.25 1.32 8.52
N PHE A 107 12.68 2.32 7.76
CA PHE A 107 12.64 3.72 8.16
C PHE A 107 11.45 4.51 7.58
N ALA A 108 10.66 3.89 6.70
CA ALA A 108 9.51 4.53 6.09
C ALA A 108 8.41 4.84 7.12
N ILE A 109 7.65 5.89 6.85
CA ILE A 109 6.37 6.12 7.52
C ILE A 109 5.33 5.24 6.85
N VAL A 110 4.59 4.48 7.63
CA VAL A 110 3.58 3.57 7.13
C VAL A 110 2.18 4.11 7.41
N LEU A 111 1.39 4.25 6.35
CA LEU A 111 0.00 4.67 6.41
C LEU A 111 -0.89 3.44 6.18
N MET A 112 -1.59 3.00 7.22
CA MET A 112 -2.53 1.89 7.14
C MET A 112 -3.91 2.40 6.73
N VAL A 113 -4.42 1.93 5.60
CA VAL A 113 -5.74 2.25 5.05
C VAL A 113 -6.64 1.01 5.00
N SER A 114 -6.04 -0.17 4.98
CA SER A 114 -6.78 -1.46 4.95
C SER A 114 -7.65 -1.65 6.18
N ASN A 115 -8.81 -2.29 5.98
CA ASN A 115 -9.77 -2.59 7.04
C ASN A 115 -9.75 -4.08 7.44
N PRO A 116 -10.06 -4.39 8.70
CA PRO A 116 -10.42 -3.50 9.82
C PRO A 116 -9.20 -2.73 10.35
N LEU A 117 -9.30 -1.40 10.33
CA LEU A 117 -8.15 -0.51 10.50
C LEU A 117 -7.39 -0.71 11.82
N ASP A 118 -8.10 -0.67 12.94
CA ASP A 118 -7.46 -0.71 14.27
C ASP A 118 -6.74 -2.04 14.51
N VAL A 119 -7.37 -3.16 14.12
CA VAL A 119 -6.79 -4.50 14.25
C VAL A 119 -5.55 -4.62 13.36
N LEU A 120 -5.63 -4.23 12.10
CA LEU A 120 -4.52 -4.37 11.15
C LEU A 120 -3.36 -3.43 11.49
N THR A 121 -3.63 -2.23 11.97
CA THR A 121 -2.60 -1.29 12.45
C THR A 121 -1.87 -1.85 13.67
N PHE A 122 -2.61 -2.40 14.63
CA PHE A 122 -2.02 -3.05 15.80
C PHE A 122 -1.15 -4.25 15.42
N VAL A 123 -1.67 -5.15 14.59
CA VAL A 123 -0.94 -6.34 14.13
C VAL A 123 0.33 -5.93 13.39
N PHE A 124 0.25 -4.96 12.50
CA PHE A 124 1.39 -4.46 11.75
C PHE A 124 2.47 -3.89 12.67
N GLN A 125 2.08 -3.04 13.62
CA GLN A 125 3.03 -2.44 14.56
C GLN A 125 3.69 -3.49 15.44
N LYS A 126 2.93 -4.46 15.92
CA LYS A 126 3.45 -5.56 16.73
C LYS A 126 4.46 -6.43 15.95
N GLU A 127 4.15 -6.74 14.70
CA GLU A 127 5.01 -7.55 13.83
C GLU A 127 6.30 -6.84 13.46
N THR A 128 6.23 -5.55 13.13
CA THR A 128 7.39 -4.77 12.72
C THR A 128 8.22 -4.23 13.87
N GLN A 129 7.60 -3.99 15.02
CA GLN A 129 8.19 -3.29 16.16
C GLN A 129 8.67 -1.85 15.82
N LEU A 130 8.13 -1.26 14.76
CA LEU A 130 8.37 0.13 14.42
C LEU A 130 7.81 1.05 15.52
N SER A 131 8.43 2.21 15.69
CA SER A 131 7.93 3.17 16.68
C SER A 131 6.54 3.69 16.31
N ARG A 132 5.73 4.01 17.32
CA ARG A 132 4.31 4.38 17.14
C ARG A 132 4.11 5.59 16.23
N ASN A 133 5.06 6.50 16.17
CA ASN A 133 5.02 7.67 15.30
C ASN A 133 5.35 7.34 13.82
N LYS A 134 5.72 6.11 13.52
CA LYS A 134 6.00 5.63 12.15
C LYS A 134 4.84 4.83 11.54
N VAL A 135 3.86 4.45 12.33
CA VAL A 135 2.71 3.66 11.88
C VAL A 135 1.42 4.42 12.19
N ILE A 136 0.75 4.89 11.16
CA ILE A 136 -0.42 5.74 11.26
C ILE A 136 -1.60 5.06 10.59
N GLY A 137 -2.65 4.80 11.36
CA GLY A 137 -3.94 4.35 10.84
C GLY A 137 -4.74 5.54 10.30
N ILE A 138 -5.22 5.44 9.09
CA ILE A 138 -6.05 6.48 8.46
C ILE A 138 -7.46 5.93 8.30
N ALA A 139 -8.37 6.42 9.14
CA ALA A 139 -9.81 6.22 8.98
C ALA A 139 -10.40 7.49 8.41
N SER A 140 -11.08 7.42 7.28
CA SER A 140 -12.05 8.44 6.95
C SER A 140 -13.34 8.13 7.71
N SER A 141 -14.11 9.15 8.04
CA SER A 141 -15.47 8.99 8.55
C SER A 141 -16.34 8.33 7.46
N LEU A 142 -16.30 7.02 7.40
CA LEU A 142 -17.26 6.24 6.61
C LEU A 142 -18.61 6.09 7.32
N ASP A 143 -18.72 6.71 8.46
CA ASP A 143 -19.90 6.65 9.33
C ASP A 143 -20.87 7.77 9.04
#